data_1c4d508e8de8d44ca3ed2d2787f47a05
#
_entry.id   1c4d508e8de8d44ca3ed2d2787f47a05
#
_cell.length_a   1.000
_cell.length_b   1.000
_cell.length_c   1.000
_cell.angle_alpha   90.00
_cell.angle_beta   90.00
_cell.angle_gamma   90.00
#
_symmetry.space_group_name_H-M   'P 1'
#
loop_
_entity.id
_entity.type
_entity.pdbx_description
1 polymer ?
#
loop_
_entity_poly.entity_id
_entity_poly.type
_entity_poly.pdbx_seq_one_letter_code
_entity_poly.pdbx_strand_id
1 'polypeptide(L)'
;SVFLAVVALASARTVRAADPVAEARQAWQLLDYIAVDYPAAIQNGQVVDAVEYAEMQEFTASVGIKLAALPPDSGHAARLAKAKQLQGLVAERADAEQIARSAGALASELLTVYKIEAAPAAVPDLARGAALYAQQCTACHGATGRGDGPAAGGMDPPPIAFTDADRAKHRSALSLYQVISQGLPGTAMMSYAHLSNDDRWALAYYTGGLAYDAAARDQGAAIWADDEQARRVFPDLAALSGATEADVSKTLGADRARAITAYLRGEPGAVA
;
A
#
# COMPACT_ATOMS: atom_id res chain seq x y z
N SER A 1 24.16 25.39 60.81
CA SER A 1 23.87 25.52 59.34
C SER A 1 23.95 24.17 58.66
N VAL A 2 22.78 23.61 58.34
CA VAL A 2 22.69 22.32 57.63
C VAL A 2 22.48 22.64 56.16
N PHE A 3 23.46 22.28 55.31
CA PHE A 3 23.32 22.36 53.83
C PHE A 3 22.57 21.12 53.36
N LEU A 4 21.35 21.30 52.89
CA LEU A 4 20.61 20.28 52.12
C LEU A 4 21.11 20.30 50.70
N ALA A 5 21.83 19.25 50.29
CA ALA A 5 22.17 19.03 48.89
C ALA A 5 20.96 18.39 48.17
N VAL A 6 20.32 19.16 47.28
CA VAL A 6 19.27 18.64 46.37
C VAL A 6 19.97 17.93 45.21
N VAL A 7 19.95 16.60 45.20
CA VAL A 7 20.39 15.78 44.07
C VAL A 7 19.26 15.75 43.05
N ALA A 8 19.38 16.52 41.97
CA ALA A 8 18.48 16.44 40.82
C ALA A 8 18.79 15.15 40.05
N LEU A 9 17.93 14.15 40.20
CA LEU A 9 17.94 12.97 39.28
C LEU A 9 17.44 13.41 37.90
N ALA A 10 18.35 13.64 36.99
CA ALA A 10 18.03 13.79 35.59
C ALA A 10 17.58 12.42 35.03
N SER A 11 16.28 12.22 34.87
CA SER A 11 15.72 11.06 34.17
C SER A 11 16.11 11.15 32.72
N ALA A 12 17.17 10.44 32.30
CA ALA A 12 17.50 10.25 30.92
C ALA A 12 16.33 9.47 30.26
N ARG A 13 15.49 10.16 29.50
CA ARG A 13 14.55 9.50 28.59
C ARG A 13 15.42 8.79 27.54
N THR A 14 15.51 7.47 27.64
CA THR A 14 16.02 6.65 26.55
C THR A 14 15.08 6.84 25.35
N VAL A 15 15.53 7.61 24.36
CA VAL A 15 14.90 7.62 23.05
C VAL A 15 15.02 6.18 22.52
N ARG A 16 13.90 5.47 22.52
CA ARG A 16 13.83 4.12 21.95
C ARG A 16 14.21 4.26 20.46
N ALA A 17 15.29 3.62 20.05
CA ALA A 17 15.65 3.57 18.63
C ALA A 17 14.41 3.08 17.84
N ALA A 18 14.08 3.78 16.77
CA ALA A 18 12.98 3.39 15.91
C ALA A 18 13.22 1.97 15.37
N ASP A 19 12.18 1.16 15.30
CA ASP A 19 12.27 -0.18 14.71
C ASP A 19 12.60 -0.04 13.21
N PRO A 20 13.77 -0.54 12.74
CA PRO A 20 14.15 -0.40 11.34
C PRO A 20 13.14 -1.00 10.36
N VAL A 21 12.45 -2.07 10.76
CA VAL A 21 11.41 -2.68 9.92
C VAL A 21 10.19 -1.78 9.82
N ALA A 22 9.81 -1.12 10.92
CA ALA A 22 8.70 -0.17 10.92
C ALA A 22 9.02 1.06 10.04
N GLU A 23 10.24 1.62 10.14
CA GLU A 23 10.68 2.73 9.29
C GLU A 23 10.73 2.33 7.80
N ALA A 24 11.24 1.13 7.50
CA ALA A 24 11.29 0.61 6.14
C ALA A 24 9.87 0.39 5.56
N ARG A 25 8.92 -0.08 6.38
CA ARG A 25 7.50 -0.21 5.98
C ARG A 25 6.87 1.13 5.65
N GLN A 26 7.13 2.16 6.46
CA GLN A 26 6.61 3.50 6.19
C GLN A 26 7.23 4.10 4.92
N ALA A 27 8.54 3.90 4.68
CA ALA A 27 9.17 4.30 3.43
C ALA A 27 8.56 3.55 2.23
N TRP A 28 8.32 2.24 2.37
CA TRP A 28 7.66 1.42 1.36
C TRP A 28 6.26 1.96 1.03
N GLN A 29 5.46 2.30 2.04
CA GLN A 29 4.11 2.83 1.87
C GLN A 29 4.10 4.15 1.09
N LEU A 30 5.03 5.07 1.40
CA LEU A 30 5.16 6.33 0.66
C LEU A 30 5.54 6.08 -0.81
N LEU A 31 6.44 5.12 -1.06
CA LEU A 31 6.83 4.74 -2.42
C LEU A 31 5.66 4.15 -3.21
N ASP A 32 4.84 3.32 -2.59
CA ASP A 32 3.62 2.77 -3.18
C ASP A 32 2.63 3.89 -3.52
N TYR A 33 2.44 4.85 -2.59
CA TYR A 33 1.59 6.01 -2.81
C TYR A 33 2.05 6.85 -4.01
N ILE A 34 3.35 7.19 -4.05
CA ILE A 34 3.94 7.93 -5.16
C ILE A 34 3.71 7.21 -6.48
N ALA A 35 3.93 5.89 -6.52
CA ALA A 35 3.77 5.10 -7.74
C ALA A 35 2.33 5.11 -8.28
N VAL A 36 1.33 5.16 -7.40
CA VAL A 36 -0.08 5.01 -7.76
C VAL A 36 -0.78 6.35 -7.98
N ASP A 37 -0.53 7.33 -7.12
CA ASP A 37 -1.31 8.57 -7.09
C ASP A 37 -0.66 9.72 -7.89
N TYR A 38 0.62 9.60 -8.30
CA TYR A 38 1.29 10.61 -9.11
C TYR A 38 0.53 11.01 -10.39
N PRO A 39 -0.17 10.12 -11.14
CA PRO A 39 -0.96 10.52 -12.31
C PRO A 39 -2.13 11.46 -11.99
N ALA A 40 -2.62 11.50 -10.75
CA ALA A 40 -3.64 12.45 -10.33
C ALA A 40 -3.06 13.88 -10.21
N ALA A 41 -1.78 14.00 -9.88
CA ALA A 41 -1.08 15.28 -9.73
C ALA A 41 -0.53 15.83 -11.05
N ILE A 42 0.01 14.94 -11.92
CA ILE A 42 0.75 15.30 -13.14
C ILE A 42 0.21 14.50 -14.33
N GLN A 43 -0.13 15.24 -15.41
CA GLN A 43 -0.48 14.65 -16.70
C GLN A 43 0.29 15.37 -17.81
N ASN A 44 0.97 14.61 -18.67
CA ASN A 44 1.78 15.14 -19.77
C ASN A 44 2.78 16.24 -19.34
N GLY A 45 3.41 16.07 -18.16
CA GLY A 45 4.37 17.04 -17.61
C GLY A 45 3.74 18.30 -17.04
N GLN A 46 2.40 18.40 -16.99
CA GLN A 46 1.69 19.56 -16.44
C GLN A 46 1.07 19.21 -15.09
N VAL A 47 1.13 20.14 -14.13
CA VAL A 47 0.44 20.04 -12.86
C VAL A 47 -1.06 20.19 -13.12
N VAL A 48 -1.84 19.14 -12.87
CA VAL A 48 -3.30 19.15 -12.99
C VAL A 48 -3.97 19.31 -11.62
N ASP A 49 -3.28 18.90 -10.55
CA ASP A 49 -3.67 19.17 -9.17
C ASP A 49 -2.43 19.63 -8.37
N ALA A 50 -2.48 20.87 -7.88
CA ALA A 50 -1.36 21.48 -7.18
C ALA A 50 -1.20 20.95 -5.75
N VAL A 51 -2.29 20.51 -5.12
CA VAL A 51 -2.27 19.94 -3.75
C VAL A 51 -1.63 18.55 -3.80
N GLU A 52 -2.15 17.68 -4.68
CA GLU A 52 -1.59 16.35 -4.90
C GLU A 52 -0.10 16.41 -5.32
N TYR A 53 0.28 17.39 -6.16
CA TYR A 53 1.68 17.56 -6.55
C TYR A 53 2.57 17.95 -5.37
N ALA A 54 2.11 18.85 -4.50
CA ALA A 54 2.84 19.19 -3.28
C ALA A 54 3.01 17.98 -2.36
N GLU A 55 1.99 17.13 -2.22
CA GLU A 55 2.08 15.89 -1.46
C GLU A 55 3.11 14.92 -2.06
N MET A 56 3.15 14.76 -3.39
CA MET A 56 4.17 13.91 -4.04
C MET A 56 5.60 14.40 -3.75
N GLN A 57 5.81 15.72 -3.73
CA GLN A 57 7.10 16.30 -3.36
C GLN A 57 7.46 16.04 -1.90
N GLU A 58 6.50 16.18 -0.98
CA GLU A 58 6.68 15.91 0.45
C GLU A 58 6.95 14.42 0.69
N PHE A 59 6.21 13.52 0.03
CA PHE A 59 6.39 12.08 0.18
C PHE A 59 7.77 11.62 -0.30
N THR A 60 8.27 12.14 -1.43
CA THR A 60 9.62 11.79 -1.88
C THR A 60 10.71 12.29 -0.92
N ALA A 61 10.56 13.50 -0.35
CA ALA A 61 11.46 14.00 0.67
C ALA A 61 11.42 13.12 1.94
N SER A 62 10.22 12.74 2.38
CA SER A 62 10.01 11.87 3.53
C SER A 62 10.61 10.48 3.34
N VAL A 63 10.55 9.90 2.14
CA VAL A 63 11.24 8.65 1.79
C VAL A 63 12.74 8.80 2.04
N GLY A 64 13.36 9.87 1.57
CA GLY A 64 14.79 10.15 1.79
C GLY A 64 15.16 10.22 3.28
N ILE A 65 14.36 10.90 4.09
CA ILE A 65 14.56 11.03 5.54
C ILE A 65 14.45 9.66 6.23
N LYS A 66 13.41 8.88 5.90
CA LYS A 66 13.21 7.55 6.49
C LYS A 66 14.33 6.58 6.13
N LEU A 67 14.78 6.58 4.87
CA LEU A 67 15.89 5.75 4.46
C LEU A 67 17.20 6.17 5.15
N ALA A 68 17.43 7.46 5.37
CA ALA A 68 18.62 7.95 6.09
C ALA A 68 18.63 7.53 7.58
N ALA A 69 17.46 7.34 8.20
CA ALA A 69 17.31 6.88 9.57
C ALA A 69 17.54 5.37 9.74
N LEU A 70 17.53 4.60 8.65
CA LEU A 70 17.74 3.15 8.69
C LEU A 70 19.21 2.82 9.00
N PRO A 71 19.50 1.71 9.70
CA PRO A 71 20.86 1.27 9.95
C PRO A 71 21.64 1.08 8.63
N PRO A 72 22.89 1.53 8.56
CA PRO A 72 23.70 1.40 7.36
C PRO A 72 24.04 -0.07 7.08
N ASP A 73 23.88 -0.48 5.81
CA ASP A 73 24.34 -1.75 5.25
C ASP A 73 25.03 -1.51 3.89
N SER A 74 25.47 -2.56 3.22
CA SER A 74 26.19 -2.44 1.93
C SER A 74 25.36 -1.78 0.81
N GLY A 75 24.03 -1.79 0.90
CA GLY A 75 23.11 -1.18 -0.07
C GLY A 75 22.60 0.21 0.32
N HIS A 76 22.88 0.65 1.56
CA HIS A 76 22.27 1.87 2.11
C HIS A 76 22.53 3.12 1.25
N ALA A 77 23.76 3.36 0.84
CA ALA A 77 24.12 4.50 -0.01
C ALA A 77 23.41 4.47 -1.38
N ALA A 78 23.27 3.26 -1.96
CA ALA A 78 22.56 3.09 -3.22
C ALA A 78 21.07 3.38 -3.10
N ARG A 79 20.43 2.96 -2.01
CA ARG A 79 19.00 3.27 -1.73
C ARG A 79 18.78 4.76 -1.54
N LEU A 80 19.66 5.46 -0.82
CA LEU A 80 19.62 6.92 -0.70
C LEU A 80 19.78 7.62 -2.05
N ALA A 81 20.68 7.14 -2.91
CA ALA A 81 20.85 7.68 -4.25
C ALA A 81 19.59 7.50 -5.11
N LYS A 82 18.94 6.31 -5.06
CA LYS A 82 17.67 6.04 -5.74
C LYS A 82 16.53 6.95 -5.24
N ALA A 83 16.43 7.16 -3.92
CA ALA A 83 15.44 8.06 -3.36
C ALA A 83 15.64 9.51 -3.83
N LYS A 84 16.89 9.98 -3.86
CA LYS A 84 17.23 11.30 -4.39
C LYS A 84 16.92 11.43 -5.89
N GLN A 85 17.18 10.37 -6.66
CA GLN A 85 16.83 10.33 -8.09
C GLN A 85 15.31 10.42 -8.27
N LEU A 86 14.52 9.65 -7.50
CA LEU A 86 13.06 9.72 -7.54
C LEU A 86 12.54 11.11 -7.19
N GLN A 87 13.10 11.77 -6.18
CA GLN A 87 12.77 13.15 -5.83
C GLN A 87 13.05 14.12 -6.98
N GLY A 88 14.18 13.95 -7.68
CA GLY A 88 14.51 14.72 -8.89
C GLY A 88 13.48 14.51 -10.00
N LEU A 89 13.12 13.26 -10.29
CA LEU A 89 12.12 12.93 -11.31
C LEU A 89 10.75 13.56 -11.01
N VAL A 90 10.30 13.55 -9.75
CA VAL A 90 9.06 14.22 -9.34
C VAL A 90 9.16 15.72 -9.53
N ALA A 91 10.28 16.36 -9.15
CA ALA A 91 10.50 17.80 -9.32
C ALA A 91 10.52 18.21 -10.80
N GLU A 92 11.06 17.36 -11.67
CA GLU A 92 11.11 17.55 -13.14
C GLU A 92 9.77 17.21 -13.81
N ARG A 93 8.78 16.72 -13.06
CA ARG A 93 7.47 16.28 -13.58
C ARG A 93 7.60 15.19 -14.65
N ALA A 94 8.48 14.23 -14.38
CA ALA A 94 8.74 13.11 -15.27
C ALA A 94 7.46 12.31 -15.56
N ASP A 95 7.53 11.47 -16.58
CA ASP A 95 6.42 10.59 -16.96
C ASP A 95 5.99 9.66 -15.82
N ALA A 96 4.68 9.47 -15.67
CA ALA A 96 4.10 8.71 -14.56
C ALA A 96 4.60 7.26 -14.52
N GLU A 97 4.81 6.64 -15.68
CA GLU A 97 5.33 5.27 -15.74
C GLU A 97 6.80 5.19 -15.27
N GLN A 98 7.59 6.24 -15.55
CA GLN A 98 8.96 6.32 -15.04
C GLN A 98 8.99 6.49 -13.52
N ILE A 99 8.09 7.32 -12.97
CA ILE A 99 7.92 7.47 -11.52
C ILE A 99 7.53 6.13 -10.89
N ALA A 100 6.49 5.48 -11.42
CA ALA A 100 6.00 4.19 -10.90
C ALA A 100 7.10 3.11 -10.92
N ARG A 101 7.88 3.02 -12.01
CA ARG A 101 9.03 2.08 -12.08
C ARG A 101 10.09 2.39 -11.03
N SER A 102 10.46 3.65 -10.88
CA SER A 102 11.53 4.04 -9.94
C SER A 102 11.12 3.82 -8.49
N ALA A 103 9.90 4.22 -8.13
CA ALA A 103 9.33 4.02 -6.79
C ALA A 103 9.14 2.52 -6.50
N GLY A 104 8.55 1.76 -7.43
CA GLY A 104 8.32 0.32 -7.28
C GLY A 104 9.60 -0.49 -7.15
N ALA A 105 10.67 -0.15 -7.88
CA ALA A 105 11.97 -0.81 -7.75
C ALA A 105 12.58 -0.61 -6.35
N LEU A 106 12.51 0.62 -5.82
CA LEU A 106 13.00 0.91 -4.47
C LEU A 106 12.12 0.26 -3.39
N ALA A 107 10.80 0.25 -3.57
CA ALA A 107 9.87 -0.43 -2.69
C ALA A 107 10.16 -1.95 -2.62
N SER A 108 10.36 -2.61 -3.75
CA SER A 108 10.68 -4.04 -3.82
C SER A 108 12.01 -4.37 -3.12
N GLU A 109 13.00 -3.50 -3.23
CA GLU A 109 14.27 -3.66 -2.52
C GLU A 109 14.07 -3.59 -1.00
N LEU A 110 13.22 -2.66 -0.50
CA LEU A 110 12.92 -2.57 0.93
C LEU A 110 12.24 -3.82 1.47
N LEU A 111 11.26 -4.39 0.74
CA LEU A 111 10.63 -5.65 1.13
C LEU A 111 11.66 -6.76 1.34
N THR A 112 12.62 -6.88 0.41
CA THR A 112 13.65 -7.93 0.44
C THR A 112 14.66 -7.72 1.57
N VAL A 113 15.21 -6.50 1.68
CA VAL A 113 16.29 -6.19 2.64
C VAL A 113 15.79 -6.25 4.08
N TYR A 114 14.61 -5.70 4.35
CA TYR A 114 14.04 -5.64 5.69
C TYR A 114 13.10 -6.79 6.02
N LYS A 115 12.99 -7.79 5.14
CA LYS A 115 12.12 -8.97 5.30
C LYS A 115 10.70 -8.59 5.70
N ILE A 116 10.18 -7.57 5.05
CA ILE A 116 8.81 -7.12 5.27
C ILE A 116 7.87 -8.19 4.72
N GLU A 117 6.90 -8.60 5.55
CA GLU A 117 5.88 -9.57 5.13
C GLU A 117 5.10 -9.03 3.92
N ALA A 118 5.25 -9.73 2.79
CA ALA A 118 4.68 -9.32 1.50
C ALA A 118 3.51 -10.21 1.04
N ALA A 119 3.20 -11.26 1.82
CA ALA A 119 2.14 -12.20 1.51
C ALA A 119 1.55 -12.81 2.79
N PRO A 120 0.29 -13.26 2.77
CA PRO A 120 -0.30 -14.01 3.86
C PRO A 120 0.35 -15.40 4.00
N ALA A 121 0.48 -15.88 5.24
CA ALA A 121 1.02 -17.21 5.53
C ALA A 121 0.00 -18.34 5.18
N ALA A 122 -1.28 -18.02 5.09
CA ALA A 122 -2.38 -18.92 4.74
C ALA A 122 -3.37 -18.19 3.81
N VAL A 123 -4.25 -18.96 3.19
CA VAL A 123 -5.33 -18.40 2.35
C VAL A 123 -6.18 -17.43 3.18
N PRO A 124 -6.35 -16.17 2.76
CA PRO A 124 -7.16 -15.18 3.48
C PRO A 124 -8.64 -15.61 3.59
N ASP A 125 -9.20 -15.53 4.78
CA ASP A 125 -10.61 -15.79 5.05
C ASP A 125 -11.45 -14.55 4.71
N LEU A 126 -12.09 -14.54 3.54
CA LEU A 126 -12.90 -13.42 3.08
C LEU A 126 -14.18 -13.21 3.90
N ALA A 127 -14.76 -14.26 4.48
CA ALA A 127 -15.92 -14.14 5.36
C ALA A 127 -15.52 -13.42 6.66
N ARG A 128 -14.36 -13.75 7.21
CA ARG A 128 -13.75 -13.02 8.33
C ARG A 128 -13.44 -11.57 7.95
N GLY A 129 -12.87 -11.32 6.76
CA GLY A 129 -12.62 -9.98 6.21
C GLY A 129 -13.89 -9.15 6.14
N ALA A 130 -15.00 -9.71 5.62
CA ALA A 130 -16.30 -9.04 5.56
C ALA A 130 -16.84 -8.70 6.96
N ALA A 131 -16.74 -9.61 7.91
CA ALA A 131 -17.18 -9.39 9.29
C ALA A 131 -16.39 -8.27 9.98
N LEU A 132 -15.07 -8.26 9.80
CA LEU A 132 -14.20 -7.22 10.33
C LEU A 132 -14.47 -5.86 9.67
N TYR A 133 -14.67 -5.84 8.34
CA TYR A 133 -15.02 -4.64 7.61
C TYR A 133 -16.32 -4.01 8.13
N ALA A 134 -17.34 -4.83 8.36
CA ALA A 134 -18.62 -4.37 8.91
C ALA A 134 -18.46 -3.73 10.31
N GLN A 135 -17.54 -4.22 11.12
CA GLN A 135 -17.31 -3.75 12.48
C GLN A 135 -16.38 -2.54 12.58
N GLN A 136 -15.36 -2.46 11.72
CA GLN A 136 -14.23 -1.55 11.91
C GLN A 136 -14.15 -0.45 10.82
N CYS A 137 -14.70 -0.68 9.61
CA CYS A 137 -14.40 0.14 8.45
C CYS A 137 -15.60 0.93 7.92
N THR A 138 -16.82 0.41 8.10
CA THR A 138 -18.05 0.99 7.51
C THR A 138 -18.36 2.38 7.97
N ALA A 139 -17.95 2.78 9.18
CA ALA A 139 -18.20 4.14 9.71
C ALA A 139 -17.61 5.21 8.79
N CYS A 140 -16.44 4.97 8.19
CA CYS A 140 -15.77 5.90 7.28
C CYS A 140 -15.96 5.48 5.81
N HIS A 141 -15.71 4.21 5.49
CA HIS A 141 -15.69 3.73 4.10
C HIS A 141 -17.08 3.35 3.55
N GLY A 142 -18.14 3.40 4.38
CA GLY A 142 -19.49 3.00 3.97
C GLY A 142 -19.69 1.48 3.91
N ALA A 143 -20.94 1.03 3.98
CA ALA A 143 -21.28 -0.40 4.00
C ALA A 143 -20.87 -1.14 2.72
N THR A 144 -20.80 -0.42 1.60
CA THR A 144 -20.45 -0.95 0.27
C THR A 144 -19.08 -0.53 -0.22
N GLY A 145 -18.29 0.16 0.60
CA GLY A 145 -16.93 0.58 0.26
C GLY A 145 -16.84 1.81 -0.63
N ARG A 146 -17.87 2.69 -0.63
CA ARG A 146 -17.94 3.89 -1.50
C ARG A 146 -17.28 5.13 -0.88
N GLY A 147 -16.71 5.03 0.33
CA GLY A 147 -16.18 6.18 1.05
C GLY A 147 -17.26 7.09 1.64
N ASP A 148 -18.51 6.64 1.66
CA ASP A 148 -19.72 7.40 2.03
C ASP A 148 -20.25 7.03 3.43
N GLY A 149 -19.37 6.57 4.31
CA GLY A 149 -19.76 6.23 5.67
C GLY A 149 -20.22 7.45 6.48
N PRO A 150 -21.03 7.24 7.52
CA PRO A 150 -21.61 8.34 8.32
C PRO A 150 -20.55 9.24 8.98
N ALA A 151 -19.34 8.76 9.19
CA ALA A 151 -18.22 9.53 9.73
C ALA A 151 -17.34 10.18 8.65
N ALA A 152 -17.61 9.96 7.36
CA ALA A 152 -16.79 10.50 6.27
C ALA A 152 -16.91 12.02 6.10
N GLY A 153 -18.03 12.59 6.52
CA GLY A 153 -18.30 14.02 6.38
C GLY A 153 -17.30 14.87 7.16
N GLY A 154 -16.59 15.76 6.44
CA GLY A 154 -15.62 16.67 7.04
C GLY A 154 -14.22 16.07 7.22
N MET A 155 -13.95 14.85 6.78
CA MET A 155 -12.58 14.30 6.72
C MET A 155 -11.82 14.89 5.54
N ASP A 156 -10.58 15.28 5.78
CA ASP A 156 -9.63 15.76 4.78
C ASP A 156 -8.29 15.03 4.95
N PRO A 157 -7.88 14.23 3.96
CA PRO A 157 -8.63 13.81 2.78
C PRO A 157 -9.86 12.92 3.13
N PRO A 158 -10.86 12.85 2.24
CA PRO A 158 -12.01 11.98 2.43
C PRO A 158 -11.61 10.50 2.32
N PRO A 159 -12.38 9.57 2.97
CA PRO A 159 -12.14 8.15 2.82
C PRO A 159 -12.24 7.69 1.36
N ILE A 160 -11.27 6.88 0.92
CA ILE A 160 -11.28 6.36 -0.46
C ILE A 160 -12.51 5.47 -0.71
N ALA A 161 -13.00 5.50 -1.94
CA ALA A 161 -13.96 4.54 -2.46
C ALA A 161 -13.22 3.29 -2.96
N PHE A 162 -13.38 2.15 -2.28
CA PHE A 162 -12.83 0.87 -2.75
C PHE A 162 -13.48 0.38 -4.04
N THR A 163 -14.66 0.92 -4.37
CA THR A 163 -15.41 0.60 -5.58
C THR A 163 -14.94 1.39 -6.81
N ASP A 164 -14.04 2.34 -6.66
CA ASP A 164 -13.42 3.07 -7.76
C ASP A 164 -12.48 2.15 -8.53
N ALA A 165 -12.89 1.75 -9.74
CA ALA A 165 -12.16 0.80 -10.57
C ALA A 165 -10.82 1.36 -11.07
N ASP A 166 -10.76 2.67 -11.36
CA ASP A 166 -9.52 3.30 -11.83
C ASP A 166 -8.45 3.35 -10.74
N ARG A 167 -8.86 3.59 -9.51
CA ARG A 167 -7.96 3.52 -8.37
C ARG A 167 -7.61 2.08 -8.00
N ALA A 168 -8.58 1.18 -8.02
CA ALA A 168 -8.41 -0.22 -7.61
C ALA A 168 -7.44 -0.99 -8.50
N LYS A 169 -7.41 -0.72 -9.82
CA LYS A 169 -6.50 -1.39 -10.77
C LYS A 169 -5.01 -1.16 -10.47
N HIS A 170 -4.68 -0.11 -9.71
CA HIS A 170 -3.32 0.23 -9.31
C HIS A 170 -2.99 -0.20 -7.89
N ARG A 171 -3.93 -0.77 -7.13
CA ARG A 171 -3.73 -1.19 -5.73
C ARG A 171 -3.56 -2.70 -5.61
N SER A 172 -2.43 -3.12 -5.06
CA SER A 172 -2.19 -4.51 -4.70
C SER A 172 -2.85 -4.88 -3.37
N ALA A 173 -3.03 -6.17 -3.07
CA ALA A 173 -3.48 -6.59 -1.74
C ALA A 173 -2.45 -6.25 -0.66
N LEU A 174 -1.17 -6.28 -1.01
CA LEU A 174 -0.07 -5.86 -0.14
C LEU A 174 -0.18 -4.38 0.23
N SER A 175 -0.47 -3.49 -0.73
CA SER A 175 -0.70 -2.06 -0.44
C SER A 175 -1.82 -1.86 0.57
N LEU A 176 -2.95 -2.53 0.37
CA LEU A 176 -4.08 -2.47 1.29
C LEU A 176 -3.73 -3.02 2.68
N TYR A 177 -3.02 -4.16 2.74
CA TYR A 177 -2.54 -4.73 4.00
C TYR A 177 -1.63 -3.76 4.76
N GLN A 178 -0.71 -3.07 4.07
CA GLN A 178 0.20 -2.12 4.71
C GLN A 178 -0.55 -0.90 5.24
N VAL A 179 -1.49 -0.34 4.46
CA VAL A 179 -2.35 0.78 4.91
C VAL A 179 -3.19 0.37 6.12
N ILE A 180 -3.82 -0.80 6.10
CA ILE A 180 -4.58 -1.32 7.24
C ILE A 180 -3.65 -1.49 8.45
N SER A 181 -2.44 -2.00 8.25
CA SER A 181 -1.49 -2.27 9.33
C SER A 181 -0.96 -1.01 10.01
N GLN A 182 -0.68 0.04 9.23
CA GLN A 182 0.04 1.22 9.72
C GLN A 182 -0.84 2.46 9.86
N GLY A 183 -2.01 2.48 9.21
CA GLY A 183 -2.77 3.70 8.99
C GLY A 183 -2.09 4.60 7.95
N LEU A 184 -2.60 5.82 7.83
CA LEU A 184 -2.05 6.87 6.97
C LEU A 184 -1.72 8.08 7.82
N PRO A 185 -0.43 8.42 8.04
CA PRO A 185 -0.03 9.60 8.79
C PRO A 185 -0.65 10.88 8.19
N GLY A 186 -1.13 11.77 9.04
CA GLY A 186 -1.77 13.01 8.61
C GLY A 186 -3.25 12.88 8.22
N THR A 187 -3.82 11.67 8.25
CA THR A 187 -5.23 11.43 7.93
C THR A 187 -5.99 10.82 9.10
N ALA A 188 -7.32 10.66 8.95
CA ALA A 188 -8.17 9.97 9.93
C ALA A 188 -8.00 8.42 9.89
N MET A 189 -7.29 7.85 8.91
CA MET A 189 -7.07 6.41 8.80
C MET A 189 -6.06 5.93 9.84
N MET A 190 -6.57 5.32 10.91
CA MET A 190 -5.75 4.80 12.02
C MET A 190 -5.13 3.44 11.70
N SER A 191 -4.09 3.07 12.47
CA SER A 191 -3.47 1.75 12.42
C SER A 191 -4.36 0.67 13.04
N TYR A 192 -4.47 -0.46 12.37
CA TYR A 192 -5.11 -1.69 12.84
C TYR A 192 -4.08 -2.77 13.21
N ALA A 193 -2.88 -2.39 13.61
CA ALA A 193 -1.82 -3.32 14.04
C ALA A 193 -2.21 -4.17 15.26
N HIS A 194 -3.28 -3.82 15.98
CA HIS A 194 -3.83 -4.62 17.07
C HIS A 194 -4.57 -5.88 16.60
N LEU A 195 -4.99 -5.93 15.33
CA LEU A 195 -5.53 -7.13 14.70
C LEU A 195 -4.40 -8.11 14.35
N SER A 196 -4.72 -9.40 14.29
CA SER A 196 -3.77 -10.41 13.82
C SER A 196 -3.34 -10.16 12.36
N ASN A 197 -2.21 -10.73 11.95
CA ASN A 197 -1.78 -10.68 10.54
C ASN A 197 -2.85 -11.26 9.62
N ASP A 198 -3.43 -12.41 9.98
CA ASP A 198 -4.45 -13.09 9.18
C ASP A 198 -5.72 -12.24 9.05
N ASP A 199 -6.16 -11.56 10.12
CA ASP A 199 -7.30 -10.65 10.10
C ASP A 199 -7.05 -9.44 9.17
N ARG A 200 -5.85 -8.89 9.18
CA ARG A 200 -5.48 -7.76 8.31
C ARG A 200 -5.36 -8.17 6.84
N TRP A 201 -4.83 -9.37 6.55
CA TRP A 201 -4.84 -9.94 5.20
C TRP A 201 -6.25 -10.25 4.71
N ALA A 202 -7.10 -10.80 5.57
CA ALA A 202 -8.52 -11.01 5.27
C ALA A 202 -9.23 -9.70 4.89
N LEU A 203 -8.99 -8.63 5.66
CA LEU A 203 -9.49 -7.28 5.33
C LEU A 203 -8.94 -6.76 4.00
N ALA A 204 -7.63 -6.89 3.74
CA ALA A 204 -6.99 -6.40 2.52
C ALA A 204 -7.57 -7.08 1.26
N TYR A 205 -7.74 -8.39 1.30
CA TYR A 205 -8.36 -9.12 0.19
C TYR A 205 -9.84 -8.78 0.02
N TYR A 206 -10.60 -8.71 1.11
CA TYR A 206 -12.00 -8.32 1.08
C TYR A 206 -12.19 -6.92 0.47
N THR A 207 -11.48 -5.91 0.97
CA THR A 207 -11.56 -4.54 0.46
C THR A 207 -11.07 -4.41 -0.97
N GLY A 208 -9.99 -5.11 -1.32
CA GLY A 208 -9.46 -5.17 -2.68
C GLY A 208 -10.39 -5.87 -3.68
N GLY A 209 -11.34 -6.67 -3.19
CA GLY A 209 -12.37 -7.31 -4.01
C GLY A 209 -13.60 -6.43 -4.30
N LEU A 210 -13.79 -5.31 -3.58
CA LEU A 210 -15.01 -4.49 -3.68
C LEU A 210 -15.16 -3.73 -5.02
N ALA A 211 -14.08 -3.55 -5.76
CA ALA A 211 -14.10 -2.90 -7.07
C ALA A 211 -14.62 -3.81 -8.21
N TYR A 212 -14.80 -5.10 -7.94
CA TYR A 212 -15.12 -6.09 -8.96
C TYR A 212 -16.53 -6.65 -8.75
N ASP A 213 -17.31 -6.70 -9.82
CA ASP A 213 -18.63 -7.28 -9.84
C ASP A 213 -18.61 -8.81 -10.01
N ALA A 214 -19.76 -9.44 -9.87
CA ALA A 214 -19.90 -10.89 -10.02
C ALA A 214 -19.58 -11.35 -11.44
N ALA A 215 -19.96 -10.57 -12.46
CA ALA A 215 -19.72 -10.94 -13.86
C ALA A 215 -18.21 -11.00 -14.17
N ALA A 216 -17.41 -10.06 -13.67
CA ALA A 216 -15.96 -10.09 -13.82
C ALA A 216 -15.34 -11.30 -13.12
N ARG A 217 -15.84 -11.67 -11.92
CA ARG A 217 -15.39 -12.86 -11.19
C ARG A 217 -15.71 -14.15 -11.93
N ASP A 218 -16.94 -14.30 -12.46
CA ASP A 218 -17.36 -15.47 -13.22
C ASP A 218 -16.55 -15.63 -14.49
N GLN A 219 -16.30 -14.53 -15.22
CA GLN A 219 -15.44 -14.51 -16.37
C GLN A 219 -14.01 -14.91 -16.00
N GLY A 220 -13.48 -14.39 -14.89
CA GLY A 220 -12.14 -14.71 -14.40
C GLY A 220 -12.00 -16.18 -14.03
N ALA A 221 -13.01 -16.78 -13.39
CA ALA A 221 -13.02 -18.20 -13.06
C ALA A 221 -12.94 -19.07 -14.33
N ALA A 222 -13.71 -18.73 -15.36
CA ALA A 222 -13.69 -19.43 -16.63
C ALA A 222 -12.33 -19.33 -17.33
N ILE A 223 -11.71 -18.14 -17.34
CA ILE A 223 -10.38 -17.95 -17.91
C ILE A 223 -9.32 -18.71 -17.10
N TRP A 224 -9.36 -18.61 -15.77
CA TRP A 224 -8.36 -19.23 -14.89
C TRP A 224 -8.27 -20.75 -15.04
N ALA A 225 -9.40 -21.40 -15.31
CA ALA A 225 -9.47 -22.86 -15.47
C ALA A 225 -8.51 -23.40 -16.55
N ASP A 226 -8.37 -22.67 -17.67
CA ASP A 226 -7.63 -23.14 -18.84
C ASP A 226 -6.41 -22.27 -19.21
N ASP A 227 -6.17 -21.14 -18.49
CA ASP A 227 -5.13 -20.18 -18.84
C ASP A 227 -3.79 -20.45 -18.12
N GLU A 228 -2.91 -21.19 -18.78
CA GLU A 228 -1.57 -21.44 -18.25
C GLU A 228 -0.72 -20.17 -18.11
N GLN A 229 -0.94 -19.16 -18.97
CA GLN A 229 -0.19 -17.91 -18.88
C GLN A 229 -0.56 -17.14 -17.59
N ALA A 230 -1.86 -17.12 -17.26
CA ALA A 230 -2.34 -16.53 -16.01
C ALA A 230 -1.75 -17.26 -14.78
N ARG A 231 -1.73 -18.59 -14.79
CA ARG A 231 -1.12 -19.39 -13.71
C ARG A 231 0.38 -19.13 -13.56
N ARG A 232 1.09 -18.81 -14.64
CA ARG A 232 2.50 -18.39 -14.55
C ARG A 232 2.68 -16.98 -13.97
N VAL A 233 1.72 -16.09 -14.17
CA VAL A 233 1.73 -14.74 -13.56
C VAL A 233 1.44 -14.84 -12.07
N PHE A 234 0.57 -15.75 -11.65
CA PHE A 234 0.16 -15.93 -10.26
C PHE A 234 0.48 -17.35 -9.76
N PRO A 235 1.77 -17.70 -9.58
CA PRO A 235 2.16 -19.02 -9.14
C PRO A 235 1.85 -19.31 -7.66
N ASP A 236 1.61 -18.27 -6.87
CA ASP A 236 1.38 -18.36 -5.42
C ASP A 236 0.72 -17.09 -4.83
N LEU A 237 0.42 -17.14 -3.53
CA LEU A 237 -0.16 -16.01 -2.79
C LEU A 237 0.77 -14.78 -2.76
N ALA A 238 2.08 -14.95 -2.83
CA ALA A 238 3.01 -13.81 -2.80
C ALA A 238 2.91 -13.02 -4.10
N ALA A 239 2.91 -13.70 -5.24
CA ALA A 239 2.71 -13.06 -6.53
C ALA A 239 1.33 -12.37 -6.61
N LEU A 240 0.26 -13.05 -6.15
CA LEU A 240 -1.07 -12.48 -6.13
C LEU A 240 -1.17 -11.25 -5.22
N SER A 241 -0.55 -11.29 -4.04
CA SER A 241 -0.62 -10.19 -3.07
C SER A 241 0.10 -8.94 -3.55
N GLY A 242 1.24 -9.11 -4.25
CA GLY A 242 2.05 -8.00 -4.74
C GLY A 242 1.59 -7.42 -6.08
N ALA A 243 0.82 -8.18 -6.88
CA ALA A 243 0.43 -7.74 -8.21
C ALA A 243 -0.70 -6.71 -8.19
N THR A 244 -0.62 -5.73 -9.11
CA THR A 244 -1.72 -4.85 -9.47
C THR A 244 -2.37 -5.31 -10.77
N GLU A 245 -3.66 -5.02 -10.97
CA GLU A 245 -4.34 -5.28 -12.25
C GLU A 245 -3.62 -4.56 -13.40
N ALA A 246 -3.16 -3.33 -13.16
CA ALA A 246 -2.42 -2.54 -14.15
C ALA A 246 -1.11 -3.21 -14.61
N ASP A 247 -0.36 -3.84 -13.70
CA ASP A 247 0.85 -4.57 -14.07
C ASP A 247 0.54 -5.86 -14.82
N VAL A 248 -0.45 -6.59 -14.35
CA VAL A 248 -0.91 -7.83 -14.99
C VAL A 248 -1.42 -7.57 -16.40
N SER A 249 -2.06 -6.41 -16.63
CA SER A 249 -2.57 -6.03 -17.96
C SER A 249 -1.48 -5.91 -19.03
N LYS A 250 -0.25 -5.58 -18.65
CA LYS A 250 0.91 -5.53 -19.55
C LYS A 250 1.26 -6.89 -20.15
N THR A 251 0.94 -7.96 -19.41
CA THR A 251 1.24 -9.35 -19.81
C THR A 251 0.02 -10.05 -20.41
N LEU A 252 -1.16 -9.86 -19.83
CA LEU A 252 -2.38 -10.59 -20.17
C LEU A 252 -3.37 -9.79 -21.04
N GLY A 253 -3.17 -8.46 -21.19
CA GLY A 253 -4.17 -7.54 -21.74
C GLY A 253 -5.22 -7.14 -20.69
N ALA A 254 -5.84 -5.98 -20.89
CA ALA A 254 -6.67 -5.33 -19.86
C ALA A 254 -7.88 -6.18 -19.41
N ASP A 255 -8.66 -6.72 -20.36
CA ASP A 255 -9.89 -7.46 -20.04
C ASP A 255 -9.59 -8.75 -19.25
N ARG A 256 -8.55 -9.50 -19.68
CA ARG A 256 -8.13 -10.72 -18.98
C ARG A 256 -7.55 -10.42 -17.61
N ALA A 257 -6.72 -9.38 -17.50
CA ALA A 257 -6.14 -8.95 -16.25
C ALA A 257 -7.24 -8.59 -15.24
N ARG A 258 -8.24 -7.79 -15.66
CA ARG A 258 -9.38 -7.42 -14.83
C ARG A 258 -10.17 -8.65 -14.37
N ALA A 259 -10.54 -9.54 -15.29
CA ALA A 259 -11.33 -10.72 -14.97
C ALA A 259 -10.58 -11.65 -14.00
N ILE A 260 -9.31 -11.96 -14.29
CA ILE A 260 -8.50 -12.86 -13.44
C ILE A 260 -8.25 -12.23 -12.07
N THR A 261 -7.93 -10.93 -12.01
CA THR A 261 -7.76 -10.23 -10.72
C THR A 261 -9.04 -10.25 -9.90
N ALA A 262 -10.20 -10.01 -10.55
CA ALA A 262 -11.50 -10.08 -9.90
C ALA A 262 -11.76 -11.46 -9.27
N TYR A 263 -11.50 -12.51 -10.02
CA TYR A 263 -11.66 -13.89 -9.54
C TYR A 263 -10.71 -14.19 -8.37
N LEU A 264 -9.41 -13.96 -8.54
CA LEU A 264 -8.40 -14.30 -7.54
C LEU A 264 -8.50 -13.45 -6.27
N ARG A 265 -9.02 -12.22 -6.35
CA ARG A 265 -9.34 -11.42 -5.15
C ARG A 265 -10.54 -11.99 -4.40
N GLY A 266 -11.48 -12.65 -5.09
CA GLY A 266 -12.62 -13.35 -4.51
C GLY A 266 -12.30 -14.79 -4.07
N GLU A 267 -11.31 -15.41 -4.67
CA GLU A 267 -10.93 -16.83 -4.44
C GLU A 267 -9.39 -16.96 -4.37
N PRO A 268 -8.75 -16.35 -3.35
CA PRO A 268 -7.29 -16.39 -3.24
C PRO A 268 -6.72 -17.81 -3.08
N GLY A 269 -7.52 -18.76 -2.63
CA GLY A 269 -7.15 -20.18 -2.57
C GLY A 269 -6.91 -20.84 -3.93
N ALA A 270 -7.31 -20.20 -5.02
CA ALA A 270 -7.08 -20.75 -6.35
C ALA A 270 -5.59 -20.77 -6.77
N VAL A 271 -4.73 -20.00 -6.10
CA VAL A 271 -3.27 -19.99 -6.31
C VAL A 271 -2.48 -20.68 -5.19
N ALA A 272 -3.15 -21.24 -4.15
CA ALA A 272 -2.53 -21.81 -2.96
C ALA A 272 -2.24 -23.30 -3.12
#